data_0f3d02f36034a456c602a71875bd3654
#
_entry.id   0f3d02f36034a456c602a71875bd3654
#
_cell.length_a   1.000
_cell.length_b   1.000
_cell.length_c   1.000
_cell.angle_alpha   90.00
_cell.angle_beta   90.00
_cell.angle_gamma   90.00
#
_symmetry.space_group_name_H-M   'P 1'
#
loop_
_entity.id
_entity.type
_entity.pdbx_description
1 polymer ?
#
loop_
_entity_poly.entity_id
_entity_poly.type
_entity_poly.pdbx_seq_one_letter_code
_entity_poly.pdbx_strand_id
1 'polypeptide(L)'
;MKIDDQVKDPTYKGVFNFMDGANEEIEYEYDKNGNLVKDLNKNISKIEYNLLNLPSKITFGDGKTITYVYDASGVKLLASYKTAHPASSHTIAYCGNMIYEDDTFKQVLFDGGYITFTDNRAMYHYYLKDHLGNNRVVVSSKGEVEQVTHYYPYGGIMVESTNESAQRYKYNGKELDRMHGLDWYDYGARFYDATVAMWFNVDPLAEKASSYSPYSYCVNNPIIAFDPNGMETHVVSNSNGTYTVIGGILNKDRNIYVYVQDKNGNYIKGKSIGITTSTTSFYNSEEGKWERAIIDPSDNSGREFLNKIVSSDITLDDYIDKARNDHPYDFKVTNGGKSVVSKRSSYVYRGMVIGGKNTPLFSSARDIGNMAAGIVAAKNGIPWSAARAAFDAYQSRNGLQIEGISTRNAEYYGWSQMYRHSNSGYEATNLKGSIKSLFRRIYNYVLNMF
;
A
#
# COMPACT_ATOMS: atom_id res chain seq x y z
N MET A 1 -33.36 4.51 -0.21
CA MET A 1 -33.18 3.14 -0.77
C MET A 1 -33.57 2.16 0.32
N LYS A 2 -34.17 1.02 -0.05
CA LYS A 2 -34.54 -0.06 0.85
C LYS A 2 -33.96 -1.37 0.32
N ILE A 3 -33.53 -2.26 1.21
CA ILE A 3 -33.07 -3.61 0.88
C ILE A 3 -33.82 -4.59 1.77
N ASP A 4 -34.55 -5.51 1.15
CA ASP A 4 -35.28 -6.57 1.86
C ASP A 4 -34.54 -7.90 1.72
N ASP A 5 -34.34 -8.63 2.83
CA ASP A 5 -33.85 -10.00 2.83
C ASP A 5 -34.93 -10.96 3.31
N GLN A 6 -35.15 -12.02 2.52
CA GLN A 6 -36.13 -13.07 2.86
C GLN A 6 -35.51 -14.23 3.65
N VAL A 7 -34.17 -14.26 3.78
CA VAL A 7 -33.43 -15.29 4.51
C VAL A 7 -33.32 -14.91 5.99
N LYS A 8 -34.11 -15.53 6.85
CA LYS A 8 -34.14 -15.21 8.28
C LYS A 8 -33.00 -15.83 9.08
N ASP A 9 -32.50 -17.00 8.67
CA ASP A 9 -31.46 -17.73 9.36
C ASP A 9 -30.29 -18.04 8.42
N PRO A 10 -29.06 -17.60 8.74
CA PRO A 10 -27.90 -17.95 7.94
C PRO A 10 -27.62 -19.44 8.04
N THR A 11 -27.20 -20.04 6.92
CA THR A 11 -26.89 -21.48 6.82
C THR A 11 -25.80 -21.93 7.79
N TYR A 12 -24.91 -21.01 8.19
CA TYR A 12 -23.79 -21.28 9.08
C TYR A 12 -23.71 -20.20 10.17
N LYS A 13 -23.34 -20.59 11.39
CA LYS A 13 -23.12 -19.64 12.50
C LYS A 13 -21.86 -18.82 12.24
N GLY A 14 -21.90 -17.51 12.54
CA GLY A 14 -20.76 -16.61 12.42
C GLY A 14 -20.48 -16.09 11.01
N VAL A 15 -21.36 -16.36 10.06
CA VAL A 15 -21.29 -15.85 8.68
C VAL A 15 -21.63 -14.37 8.62
N PHE A 16 -21.02 -13.66 7.68
CA PHE A 16 -21.57 -12.39 7.22
C PHE A 16 -22.94 -12.66 6.56
N ASN A 17 -23.97 -12.12 7.19
CA ASN A 17 -25.31 -12.14 6.68
C ASN A 17 -25.85 -10.71 6.67
N PHE A 18 -26.57 -10.35 5.62
CA PHE A 18 -27.31 -9.12 5.65
C PHE A 18 -28.37 -9.23 6.76
N MET A 19 -28.37 -8.27 7.67
CA MET A 19 -29.37 -8.21 8.72
C MET A 19 -30.40 -7.16 8.32
N ASP A 20 -31.59 -7.61 7.90
CA ASP A 20 -32.75 -6.76 7.67
C ASP A 20 -33.28 -6.26 9.03
N GLY A 21 -32.56 -5.30 9.59
CA GLY A 21 -32.79 -4.76 10.93
C GLY A 21 -33.85 -3.65 10.97
N ALA A 22 -34.20 -3.08 9.81
CA ALA A 22 -35.17 -2.02 9.67
C ALA A 22 -36.25 -2.41 8.66
N ASN A 23 -37.50 -1.95 8.91
CA ASN A 23 -38.58 -2.14 7.96
C ASN A 23 -39.21 -0.80 7.64
N GLU A 24 -38.39 0.14 7.20
CA GLU A 24 -38.79 1.51 6.85
C GLU A 24 -38.83 1.65 5.32
N GLU A 25 -39.53 2.63 4.81
CA GLU A 25 -39.59 2.95 3.39
C GLU A 25 -38.19 3.44 2.88
N ILE A 26 -37.45 4.13 3.74
CA ILE A 26 -36.11 4.66 3.49
C ILE A 26 -35.15 4.17 4.60
N GLU A 27 -34.32 3.21 4.29
CA GLU A 27 -33.36 2.64 5.21
C GLU A 27 -31.96 3.24 5.06
N TYR A 28 -31.64 3.73 3.86
CA TYR A 28 -30.35 4.33 3.49
C TYR A 28 -30.55 5.75 2.99
N GLU A 29 -29.86 6.70 3.62
CA GLU A 29 -29.86 8.11 3.20
C GLU A 29 -28.46 8.53 2.77
N TYR A 30 -28.40 9.40 1.74
CA TYR A 30 -27.14 9.90 1.16
C TYR A 30 -27.14 11.42 1.18
N ASP A 31 -25.95 12.02 1.33
CA ASP A 31 -25.76 13.46 1.22
C ASP A 31 -25.72 13.92 -0.26
N LYS A 32 -25.50 15.22 -0.49
CA LYS A 32 -25.44 15.80 -1.83
C LYS A 32 -24.18 15.38 -2.61
N ASN A 33 -23.16 14.86 -1.92
CA ASN A 33 -21.94 14.32 -2.53
C ASN A 33 -22.09 12.82 -2.86
N GLY A 34 -23.23 12.21 -2.52
CA GLY A 34 -23.49 10.80 -2.68
C GLY A 34 -22.82 9.92 -1.61
N ASN A 35 -22.44 10.48 -0.47
CA ASN A 35 -21.94 9.70 0.67
C ASN A 35 -23.11 9.19 1.51
N LEU A 36 -23.03 7.94 1.96
CA LEU A 36 -24.02 7.37 2.88
C LEU A 36 -23.96 8.10 4.21
N VAL A 37 -25.10 8.66 4.67
CA VAL A 37 -25.17 9.39 5.94
C VAL A 37 -25.99 8.67 7.00
N LYS A 38 -26.77 7.64 6.60
CA LYS A 38 -27.60 6.84 7.51
C LYS A 38 -27.76 5.42 6.96
N ASP A 39 -27.73 4.42 7.84
CA ASP A 39 -27.98 3.01 7.57
C ASP A 39 -28.75 2.41 8.75
N LEU A 40 -30.04 2.23 8.58
CA LEU A 40 -30.91 1.73 9.64
C LEU A 40 -30.72 0.23 9.88
N ASN A 41 -30.29 -0.54 8.88
CA ASN A 41 -30.05 -1.97 9.03
C ASN A 41 -28.84 -2.26 9.93
N LYS A 42 -27.85 -1.35 9.94
CA LYS A 42 -26.72 -1.39 10.87
C LYS A 42 -26.94 -0.52 12.13
N ASN A 43 -28.16 -0.03 12.34
CA ASN A 43 -28.48 0.91 13.43
C ASN A 43 -27.60 2.17 13.41
N ILE A 44 -27.16 2.62 12.24
CA ILE A 44 -26.37 3.84 12.07
C ILE A 44 -27.35 5.01 11.88
N SER A 45 -27.38 5.91 12.86
CA SER A 45 -28.24 7.08 12.84
C SER A 45 -27.62 8.27 12.10
N LYS A 46 -26.27 8.36 12.05
CA LYS A 46 -25.57 9.44 11.38
C LYS A 46 -24.15 9.06 11.02
N ILE A 47 -23.70 9.45 9.81
CA ILE A 47 -22.30 9.43 9.39
C ILE A 47 -21.88 10.85 9.02
N GLU A 48 -20.77 11.31 9.58
CA GLU A 48 -20.13 12.60 9.28
C GLU A 48 -18.85 12.35 8.46
N TYR A 49 -18.62 13.19 7.46
CA TYR A 49 -17.48 13.06 6.55
C TYR A 49 -16.53 14.24 6.68
N ASN A 50 -15.25 14.01 6.39
CA ASN A 50 -14.25 15.07 6.24
C ASN A 50 -14.26 15.63 4.80
N LEU A 51 -13.35 16.59 4.53
CA LEU A 51 -13.23 17.23 3.20
C LEU A 51 -12.78 16.27 2.08
N LEU A 52 -12.26 15.09 2.44
CA LEU A 52 -11.85 14.04 1.50
C LEU A 52 -12.98 13.02 1.25
N ASN A 53 -14.20 13.27 1.71
CA ASN A 53 -15.33 12.33 1.71
C ASN A 53 -15.00 11.00 2.43
N LEU A 54 -14.11 11.02 3.44
CA LEU A 54 -13.86 9.90 4.32
C LEU A 54 -14.71 10.03 5.58
N PRO A 55 -15.32 8.95 6.10
CA PRO A 55 -16.13 9.01 7.32
C PRO A 55 -15.24 9.41 8.50
N SER A 56 -15.58 10.53 9.13
CA SER A 56 -14.87 11.04 10.31
C SER A 56 -15.54 10.60 11.63
N LYS A 57 -16.87 10.43 11.60
CA LYS A 57 -17.60 9.94 12.76
C LYS A 57 -18.85 9.18 12.34
N ILE A 58 -19.05 8.02 12.96
CA ILE A 58 -20.25 7.20 12.83
C ILE A 58 -20.94 7.19 14.18
N THR A 59 -22.24 7.48 14.20
CA THR A 59 -23.08 7.46 15.39
C THR A 59 -24.18 6.41 15.22
N PHE A 60 -24.28 5.50 16.16
CA PHE A 60 -25.31 4.47 16.20
C PHE A 60 -26.53 4.92 16.99
N GLY A 61 -27.69 4.33 16.74
CA GLY A 61 -28.95 4.66 17.41
C GLY A 61 -28.93 4.37 18.92
N ASP A 62 -28.06 3.48 19.40
CA ASP A 62 -27.87 3.17 20.81
C ASP A 62 -26.81 4.08 21.49
N GLY A 63 -26.35 5.12 20.82
CA GLY A 63 -25.40 6.10 21.34
C GLY A 63 -23.93 5.69 21.26
N LYS A 64 -23.61 4.51 20.71
CA LYS A 64 -22.23 4.15 20.39
C LYS A 64 -21.67 5.04 19.30
N THR A 65 -20.36 5.25 19.29
CA THR A 65 -19.69 6.03 18.23
C THR A 65 -18.39 5.40 17.81
N ILE A 66 -18.08 5.57 16.52
CA ILE A 66 -16.76 5.35 15.94
C ILE A 66 -16.26 6.69 15.40
N THR A 67 -15.04 7.05 15.71
CA THR A 67 -14.41 8.27 15.19
C THR A 67 -13.08 7.91 14.54
N TYR A 68 -12.87 8.37 13.33
CA TYR A 68 -11.61 8.19 12.60
C TYR A 68 -10.89 9.54 12.44
N VAL A 69 -9.58 9.51 12.59
CA VAL A 69 -8.69 10.65 12.30
C VAL A 69 -7.78 10.27 11.15
N TYR A 70 -7.66 11.17 10.19
CA TYR A 70 -6.84 10.99 9.00
C TYR A 70 -5.82 12.11 8.90
N ASP A 71 -4.72 11.85 8.20
CA ASP A 71 -3.83 12.91 7.75
C ASP A 71 -4.43 13.65 6.52
N ALA A 72 -3.69 14.66 6.03
CA ALA A 72 -4.12 15.45 4.87
C ALA A 72 -4.19 14.65 3.55
N SER A 73 -3.56 13.48 3.49
CA SER A 73 -3.58 12.58 2.33
C SER A 73 -4.67 11.49 2.42
N GLY A 74 -5.43 11.46 3.51
CA GLY A 74 -6.48 10.47 3.75
C GLY A 74 -5.97 9.17 4.39
N VAL A 75 -4.72 9.14 4.88
CA VAL A 75 -4.22 7.99 5.63
C VAL A 75 -4.81 8.00 7.03
N LYS A 76 -5.44 6.89 7.43
CA LYS A 76 -6.01 6.75 8.78
C LYS A 76 -4.92 6.68 9.84
N LEU A 77 -5.00 7.58 10.82
CA LEU A 77 -4.06 7.70 11.93
C LEU A 77 -4.61 7.14 13.23
N LEU A 78 -5.94 7.24 13.44
CA LEU A 78 -6.59 6.81 14.67
C LEU A 78 -8.01 6.33 14.38
N ALA A 79 -8.41 5.26 15.04
CA ALA A 79 -9.80 4.86 15.22
C ALA A 79 -10.14 4.84 16.70
N SER A 80 -11.26 5.45 17.09
CA SER A 80 -11.74 5.50 18.48
C SER A 80 -13.16 5.00 18.55
N TYR A 81 -13.39 4.01 19.39
CA TYR A 81 -14.67 3.33 19.58
C TYR A 81 -15.18 3.64 20.98
N LYS A 82 -16.42 4.12 21.11
CA LYS A 82 -17.00 4.46 22.41
C LYS A 82 -18.37 3.82 22.57
N THR A 83 -18.64 3.34 23.77
CA THR A 83 -19.98 2.95 24.23
C THR A 83 -20.48 3.95 25.26
N ALA A 84 -21.78 4.15 25.31
CA ALA A 84 -22.42 5.05 26.29
C ALA A 84 -22.76 4.31 27.58
N HIS A 85 -23.24 3.07 27.46
CA HIS A 85 -23.74 2.29 28.60
C HIS A 85 -23.36 0.81 28.49
N PRO A 86 -22.45 0.27 29.32
CA PRO A 86 -21.54 1.01 30.21
C PRO A 86 -20.56 1.87 29.41
N ALA A 87 -20.13 2.98 29.99
CA ALA A 87 -19.16 3.85 29.32
C ALA A 87 -17.81 3.16 29.18
N SER A 88 -17.35 2.98 27.96
CA SER A 88 -16.02 2.44 27.65
C SER A 88 -15.46 3.07 26.39
N SER A 89 -14.16 3.08 26.24
CA SER A 89 -13.49 3.51 25.03
C SER A 89 -12.40 2.51 24.66
N HIS A 90 -12.21 2.32 23.35
CA HIS A 90 -11.13 1.54 22.78
C HIS A 90 -10.54 2.34 21.63
N THR A 91 -9.21 2.34 21.49
CA THR A 91 -8.51 3.11 20.47
C THR A 91 -7.52 2.26 19.71
N ILE A 92 -7.38 2.55 18.41
CA ILE A 92 -6.36 1.95 17.56
C ILE A 92 -5.61 3.09 16.89
N ALA A 93 -4.30 3.20 17.17
CA ALA A 93 -3.44 4.17 16.51
C ALA A 93 -2.56 3.49 15.46
N TYR A 94 -2.43 4.14 14.31
CA TYR A 94 -1.69 3.67 13.14
C TYR A 94 -0.46 4.55 12.93
N CYS A 95 0.71 4.03 13.27
CA CYS A 95 1.99 4.72 13.10
C CYS A 95 2.77 4.06 11.95
N GLY A 96 2.39 4.37 10.72
CA GLY A 96 2.88 3.68 9.52
C GLY A 96 2.45 2.22 9.51
N ASN A 97 3.39 1.29 9.67
CA ASN A 97 3.11 -0.15 9.77
C ASN A 97 3.02 -0.68 11.22
N MET A 98 3.17 0.19 12.21
CA MET A 98 3.01 -0.15 13.62
C MET A 98 1.59 0.16 14.09
N ILE A 99 0.99 -0.78 14.80
CA ILE A 99 -0.36 -0.66 15.36
C ILE A 99 -0.28 -0.69 16.88
N TYR A 100 -0.96 0.26 17.49
CA TYR A 100 -1.16 0.36 18.92
C TYR A 100 -2.64 0.21 19.23
N GLU A 101 -2.97 -0.52 20.29
CA GLU A 101 -4.32 -0.64 20.84
C GLU A 101 -4.30 -0.12 22.29
N ASP A 102 -5.15 0.84 22.61
CA ASP A 102 -5.24 1.50 23.92
C ASP A 102 -3.85 1.90 24.46
N ASP A 103 -3.13 2.65 23.64
CA ASP A 103 -1.76 3.13 23.88
C ASP A 103 -0.71 2.02 24.08
N THR A 104 -1.10 0.76 23.89
CA THR A 104 -0.19 -0.38 23.99
C THR A 104 0.22 -0.85 22.61
N PHE A 105 1.52 -1.02 22.40
CA PHE A 105 2.04 -1.57 21.15
C PHE A 105 1.49 -2.97 20.90
N LYS A 106 0.88 -3.19 19.74
CA LYS A 106 0.22 -4.45 19.39
C LYS A 106 1.03 -5.27 18.40
N GLN A 107 1.36 -4.68 17.24
CA GLN A 107 1.99 -5.42 16.16
C GLN A 107 2.67 -4.50 15.13
N VAL A 108 3.57 -5.09 14.34
CA VAL A 108 4.15 -4.48 13.13
C VAL A 108 3.65 -5.24 11.92
N LEU A 109 3.08 -4.54 10.95
CA LEU A 109 2.66 -5.12 9.67
C LEU A 109 3.83 -5.20 8.71
N PHE A 110 3.86 -6.26 7.88
CA PHE A 110 4.74 -6.36 6.71
C PHE A 110 3.95 -7.01 5.56
N ASP A 111 4.48 -6.99 4.35
CA ASP A 111 3.73 -7.38 3.13
C ASP A 111 3.19 -8.82 3.16
N GLY A 112 3.86 -9.71 3.87
CA GLY A 112 3.48 -11.13 4.01
C GLY A 112 2.81 -11.50 5.33
N GLY A 113 2.50 -10.54 6.23
CA GLY A 113 1.97 -10.88 7.56
C GLY A 113 2.14 -9.78 8.60
N TYR A 114 2.34 -10.19 9.83
CA TYR A 114 2.59 -9.28 10.96
C TYR A 114 3.52 -9.90 12.01
N ILE A 115 4.07 -9.07 12.87
CA ILE A 115 4.93 -9.46 13.99
C ILE A 115 4.28 -9.00 15.29
N THR A 116 4.13 -9.90 16.23
CA THR A 116 3.79 -9.57 17.62
C THR A 116 5.00 -9.75 18.53
N PHE A 117 4.94 -9.16 19.70
CA PHE A 117 6.01 -9.27 20.70
C PHE A 117 5.44 -9.74 22.03
N THR A 118 6.05 -10.79 22.58
CA THR A 118 5.75 -11.31 23.92
C THR A 118 7.08 -11.44 24.66
N ASP A 119 7.20 -10.81 25.82
CA ASP A 119 8.44 -10.81 26.63
C ASP A 119 9.69 -10.40 25.82
N ASN A 120 9.57 -9.36 24.99
CA ASN A 120 10.60 -8.87 24.05
C ASN A 120 11.05 -9.90 23.01
N ARG A 121 10.28 -10.95 22.77
CA ARG A 121 10.52 -11.93 21.72
C ARG A 121 9.56 -11.68 20.56
N ALA A 122 10.10 -11.53 19.36
CA ALA A 122 9.33 -11.37 18.13
C ALA A 122 8.74 -12.73 17.71
N MET A 123 7.44 -12.76 17.44
CA MET A 123 6.74 -13.86 16.80
C MET A 123 6.22 -13.39 15.45
N TYR A 124 6.60 -14.09 14.40
CA TYR A 124 6.15 -13.80 13.04
C TYR A 124 4.91 -14.61 12.72
N HIS A 125 3.96 -13.94 12.07
CA HIS A 125 2.70 -14.50 11.59
C HIS A 125 2.62 -14.24 10.10
N TYR A 126 2.43 -15.29 9.30
CA TYR A 126 2.47 -15.24 7.85
C TYR A 126 1.08 -15.43 7.27
N TYR A 127 0.75 -14.64 6.24
CA TYR A 127 -0.48 -14.77 5.47
C TYR A 127 -0.28 -15.70 4.27
N LEU A 128 -1.11 -16.75 4.18
CA LEU A 128 -1.30 -17.48 2.93
C LEU A 128 -2.50 -16.88 2.20
N LYS A 129 -2.22 -16.25 1.09
CA LYS A 129 -3.20 -15.48 0.30
C LYS A 129 -3.63 -16.26 -0.94
N ASP A 130 -4.89 -16.07 -1.37
CA ASP A 130 -5.35 -16.54 -2.67
C ASP A 130 -4.98 -15.54 -3.80
N HIS A 131 -5.42 -15.83 -5.01
CA HIS A 131 -5.11 -15.05 -6.22
C HIS A 131 -5.64 -13.59 -6.19
N LEU A 132 -6.65 -13.30 -5.37
CA LEU A 132 -7.20 -11.95 -5.17
C LEU A 132 -6.52 -11.21 -4.01
N GLY A 133 -5.56 -11.83 -3.31
CA GLY A 133 -4.89 -11.26 -2.15
C GLY A 133 -5.67 -11.42 -0.84
N ASN A 134 -6.69 -12.28 -0.80
CA ASN A 134 -7.44 -12.56 0.41
C ASN A 134 -6.57 -13.36 1.39
N ASN A 135 -6.52 -12.93 2.64
CA ASN A 135 -5.84 -13.67 3.70
C ASN A 135 -6.66 -14.92 4.06
N ARG A 136 -6.27 -16.09 3.53
CA ARG A 136 -7.00 -17.36 3.70
C ARG A 136 -6.56 -18.10 4.96
N VAL A 137 -5.27 -18.08 5.25
CA VAL A 137 -4.69 -18.75 6.41
C VAL A 137 -3.66 -17.85 7.05
N VAL A 138 -3.62 -17.83 8.38
CA VAL A 138 -2.53 -17.26 9.18
C VAL A 138 -1.75 -18.39 9.82
N VAL A 139 -0.42 -18.37 9.64
CA VAL A 139 0.48 -19.39 10.18
C VAL A 139 1.56 -18.71 11.01
N SER A 140 1.81 -19.21 12.22
CA SER A 140 2.90 -18.72 13.06
C SER A 140 4.27 -19.14 12.51
N SER A 141 5.33 -18.47 12.98
CA SER A 141 6.72 -18.89 12.67
C SER A 141 7.08 -20.28 13.21
N LYS A 142 6.25 -20.87 14.04
CA LYS A 142 6.38 -22.25 14.51
C LYS A 142 5.69 -23.28 13.60
N GLY A 143 5.00 -22.82 12.55
CA GLY A 143 4.23 -23.67 11.64
C GLY A 143 2.81 -23.99 12.13
N GLU A 144 2.34 -23.34 13.18
CA GLU A 144 0.99 -23.52 13.72
C GLU A 144 -0.01 -22.71 12.90
N VAL A 145 -1.11 -23.33 12.48
CA VAL A 145 -2.21 -22.62 11.84
C VAL A 145 -3.03 -21.90 12.91
N GLU A 146 -3.02 -20.57 12.84
CA GLU A 146 -3.67 -19.73 13.86
C GLU A 146 -5.06 -19.27 13.45
N GLN A 147 -5.29 -19.08 12.15
CA GLN A 147 -6.58 -18.67 11.63
C GLN A 147 -6.80 -19.22 10.24
N VAL A 148 -8.03 -19.60 9.91
CA VAL A 148 -8.48 -19.98 8.56
C VAL A 148 -9.73 -19.18 8.26
N THR A 149 -9.78 -18.50 7.10
CA THR A 149 -10.93 -17.67 6.71
C THR A 149 -11.38 -18.05 5.29
N HIS A 150 -12.66 -18.30 5.12
CA HIS A 150 -13.30 -18.49 3.85
C HIS A 150 -14.22 -17.29 3.54
N TYR A 151 -14.24 -16.87 2.28
CA TYR A 151 -15.00 -15.70 1.84
C TYR A 151 -16.01 -16.07 0.78
N TYR A 152 -17.15 -15.39 0.80
CA TYR A 152 -18.03 -15.28 -0.35
C TYR A 152 -17.37 -14.47 -1.47
N PRO A 153 -17.82 -14.57 -2.71
CA PRO A 153 -17.21 -13.84 -3.84
C PRO A 153 -17.03 -12.35 -3.60
N TYR A 154 -17.96 -11.70 -2.93
CA TYR A 154 -17.91 -10.28 -2.59
C TYR A 154 -17.22 -9.96 -1.25
N GLY A 155 -16.53 -10.90 -0.64
CA GLY A 155 -15.70 -10.66 0.53
C GLY A 155 -16.37 -10.82 1.88
N GLY A 156 -17.66 -11.13 1.90
CA GLY A 156 -18.33 -11.54 3.14
C GLY A 156 -17.65 -12.79 3.71
N ILE A 157 -17.44 -12.83 5.03
CA ILE A 157 -16.86 -14.01 5.69
C ILE A 157 -17.90 -15.13 5.70
N MET A 158 -17.57 -16.25 5.06
CA MET A 158 -18.42 -17.43 5.03
C MET A 158 -18.17 -18.36 6.23
N VAL A 159 -16.92 -18.57 6.58
CA VAL A 159 -16.48 -19.36 7.75
C VAL A 159 -15.14 -18.80 8.23
N GLU A 160 -15.02 -18.67 9.54
CA GLU A 160 -13.77 -18.30 10.19
C GLU A 160 -13.47 -19.26 11.32
N SER A 161 -12.20 -19.61 11.53
CA SER A 161 -11.78 -20.46 12.64
C SER A 161 -11.73 -19.67 13.96
N THR A 162 -11.49 -20.38 15.04
CA THR A 162 -11.65 -19.97 16.44
C THR A 162 -10.87 -18.72 16.92
N ASN A 163 -10.03 -18.11 16.10
CA ASN A 163 -9.23 -16.93 16.49
C ASN A 163 -9.60 -15.71 15.64
N GLU A 164 -10.88 -15.32 15.66
CA GLU A 164 -11.45 -14.26 14.85
C GLU A 164 -10.77 -12.90 15.04
N SER A 165 -10.36 -12.60 16.27
CA SER A 165 -9.77 -11.32 16.66
C SER A 165 -8.24 -11.24 16.50
N ALA A 166 -7.58 -12.33 16.08
CA ALA A 166 -6.12 -12.38 15.99
C ALA A 166 -5.53 -11.31 15.07
N GLN A 167 -6.22 -11.01 13.97
CA GLN A 167 -5.81 -9.95 13.07
C GLN A 167 -7.03 -9.45 12.24
N ARG A 168 -6.98 -8.19 11.82
CA ARG A 168 -8.09 -7.48 11.17
C ARG A 168 -8.04 -7.51 9.63
N TYR A 169 -6.87 -7.82 9.05
CA TYR A 169 -6.67 -7.77 7.60
C TYR A 169 -7.19 -9.06 6.94
N LYS A 170 -8.25 -8.95 6.16
CA LYS A 170 -9.02 -10.10 5.64
C LYS A 170 -9.08 -10.12 4.11
N TYR A 171 -10.23 -9.83 3.54
CA TYR A 171 -10.50 -9.82 2.10
C TYR A 171 -9.64 -8.79 1.37
N ASN A 172 -9.00 -9.18 0.27
CA ASN A 172 -7.99 -8.41 -0.48
C ASN A 172 -6.85 -7.83 0.40
N GLY A 173 -6.62 -8.39 1.60
CA GLY A 173 -5.68 -7.87 2.56
C GLY A 173 -6.11 -6.54 3.19
N LYS A 174 -7.39 -6.18 3.11
CA LYS A 174 -7.95 -4.95 3.69
C LYS A 174 -8.34 -5.13 5.14
N GLU A 175 -8.25 -4.04 5.90
CA GLU A 175 -8.70 -4.03 7.29
C GLU A 175 -10.21 -4.12 7.35
N LEU A 176 -10.72 -5.08 8.13
CA LEU A 176 -12.12 -5.24 8.44
C LEU A 176 -12.40 -4.62 9.81
N ASP A 177 -13.19 -3.54 9.84
CA ASP A 177 -13.67 -2.94 11.07
C ASP A 177 -15.00 -3.59 11.47
N ARG A 178 -14.96 -4.40 12.53
CA ARG A 178 -16.12 -5.12 13.09
C ARG A 178 -16.72 -4.46 14.32
N MET A 179 -16.15 -3.33 14.75
CA MET A 179 -16.58 -2.69 15.99
C MET A 179 -18.01 -2.18 15.88
N HIS A 180 -18.77 -2.43 16.92
CA HIS A 180 -20.19 -2.09 17.01
C HIS A 180 -21.09 -2.73 15.93
N GLY A 181 -20.62 -3.81 15.27
CA GLY A 181 -21.34 -4.46 14.18
C GLY A 181 -21.21 -3.75 12.83
N LEU A 182 -20.18 -2.91 12.65
CA LEU A 182 -19.99 -2.14 11.42
C LEU A 182 -19.71 -3.07 10.21
N ASP A 183 -18.78 -4.02 10.35
CA ASP A 183 -18.38 -4.99 9.32
C ASP A 183 -18.03 -4.37 7.96
N TRP A 184 -17.28 -3.28 7.99
CA TRP A 184 -16.82 -2.57 6.78
C TRP A 184 -15.33 -2.79 6.53
N TYR A 185 -14.97 -2.98 5.27
CA TYR A 185 -13.59 -3.01 4.80
C TYR A 185 -13.09 -1.60 4.49
N ASP A 186 -11.96 -1.22 5.06
CA ASP A 186 -11.27 0.02 4.75
C ASP A 186 -10.32 -0.19 3.55
N TYR A 187 -10.66 0.39 2.42
CA TYR A 187 -9.83 0.37 1.21
C TYR A 187 -8.95 1.62 1.08
N GLY A 188 -9.02 2.56 2.03
CA GLY A 188 -8.30 3.82 2.04
C GLY A 188 -9.14 4.95 1.45
N ALA A 189 -9.37 4.96 0.14
CA ALA A 189 -10.19 6.00 -0.49
C ALA A 189 -11.69 5.86 -0.22
N ARG A 190 -12.17 4.63 0.04
CA ARG A 190 -13.57 4.31 0.30
C ARG A 190 -13.70 3.19 1.33
N PHE A 191 -14.86 3.13 1.97
CA PHE A 191 -15.26 1.97 2.76
C PHE A 191 -16.22 1.10 1.97
N TYR A 192 -16.06 -0.22 2.12
CA TYR A 192 -16.79 -1.25 1.40
C TYR A 192 -17.58 -2.14 2.35
N ASP A 193 -18.87 -2.33 2.08
CA ASP A 193 -19.71 -3.31 2.78
C ASP A 193 -19.89 -4.56 1.94
N ALA A 194 -19.32 -5.67 2.40
CA ALA A 194 -19.43 -6.95 1.73
C ALA A 194 -20.81 -7.58 1.87
N THR A 195 -21.66 -7.14 2.80
CA THR A 195 -23.00 -7.68 3.00
C THR A 195 -23.98 -7.20 1.94
N VAL A 196 -23.82 -5.96 1.48
CA VAL A 196 -24.59 -5.37 0.38
C VAL A 196 -23.82 -5.29 -0.93
N ALA A 197 -22.53 -5.70 -0.91
CA ALA A 197 -21.66 -5.75 -2.08
C ALA A 197 -21.45 -4.39 -2.77
N MET A 198 -21.43 -3.29 -2.01
CA MET A 198 -21.39 -1.92 -2.53
C MET A 198 -20.41 -1.02 -1.76
N TRP A 199 -19.95 0.01 -2.46
CA TRP A 199 -19.30 1.16 -1.86
C TRP A 199 -20.32 2.12 -1.26
N PHE A 200 -19.94 2.87 -0.23
CA PHE A 200 -20.82 3.87 0.38
C PHE A 200 -20.68 5.29 -0.15
N ASN A 201 -19.61 5.52 -0.90
CA ASN A 201 -19.30 6.79 -1.51
C ASN A 201 -19.23 6.64 -3.01
N VAL A 202 -19.55 7.71 -3.72
CA VAL A 202 -19.28 7.82 -5.16
C VAL A 202 -17.81 7.57 -5.41
N ASP A 203 -17.52 6.79 -6.43
CA ASP A 203 -16.13 6.58 -6.90
C ASP A 203 -15.51 7.94 -7.26
N PRO A 204 -14.37 8.34 -6.67
CA PRO A 204 -13.66 9.55 -7.08
C PRO A 204 -13.34 9.58 -8.58
N LEU A 205 -13.36 8.43 -9.24
CA LEU A 205 -13.13 8.27 -10.68
C LEU A 205 -14.39 7.94 -11.48
N ALA A 206 -15.59 8.13 -10.92
CA ALA A 206 -16.88 7.81 -11.56
C ALA A 206 -17.03 8.43 -12.96
N GLU A 207 -16.53 9.65 -13.17
CA GLU A 207 -16.56 10.32 -14.49
C GLU A 207 -15.81 9.53 -15.58
N LYS A 208 -14.78 8.76 -15.19
CA LYS A 208 -14.00 7.93 -16.12
C LYS A 208 -14.67 6.59 -16.45
N ALA A 209 -15.64 6.19 -15.66
CA ALA A 209 -16.38 4.93 -15.76
C ALA A 209 -17.89 5.15 -15.86
N SER A 210 -18.33 6.16 -16.60
CA SER A 210 -19.72 6.62 -16.69
C SER A 210 -20.77 5.58 -17.12
N SER A 211 -20.34 4.44 -17.66
CA SER A 211 -21.19 3.30 -18.02
C SER A 211 -21.52 2.37 -16.85
N TYR A 212 -20.92 2.58 -15.68
CA TYR A 212 -21.11 1.75 -14.49
C TYR A 212 -21.60 2.57 -13.31
N SER A 213 -22.30 1.92 -12.38
CA SER A 213 -22.69 2.55 -11.14
C SER A 213 -21.46 2.98 -10.34
N PRO A 214 -21.38 4.22 -9.84
CA PRO A 214 -20.25 4.69 -9.03
C PRO A 214 -20.12 3.97 -7.67
N TYR A 215 -21.11 3.16 -7.32
CA TYR A 215 -21.14 2.36 -6.08
C TYR A 215 -20.85 0.88 -6.33
N SER A 216 -20.68 0.44 -7.59
CA SER A 216 -20.45 -0.97 -7.89
C SER A 216 -19.03 -1.40 -7.51
N TYR A 217 -18.90 -2.54 -6.85
CA TYR A 217 -17.62 -3.17 -6.56
C TYR A 217 -17.19 -4.03 -7.75
N CYS A 218 -15.94 -3.81 -8.23
CA CYS A 218 -15.30 -4.60 -9.30
C CYS A 218 -16.17 -4.83 -10.55
N VAL A 219 -17.01 -3.85 -10.92
CA VAL A 219 -17.94 -3.97 -12.06
C VAL A 219 -18.80 -5.24 -11.96
N ASN A 220 -19.18 -5.63 -10.75
CA ASN A 220 -19.91 -6.86 -10.41
C ASN A 220 -19.20 -8.16 -10.80
N ASN A 221 -17.88 -8.17 -10.88
CA ASN A 221 -17.09 -9.37 -11.17
C ASN A 221 -15.92 -9.58 -10.17
N PRO A 222 -16.20 -9.78 -8.87
CA PRO A 222 -15.18 -9.86 -7.82
C PRO A 222 -14.38 -11.17 -7.80
N ILE A 223 -14.70 -12.14 -8.68
CA ILE A 223 -13.96 -13.41 -8.76
C ILE A 223 -12.68 -13.26 -9.58
N ILE A 224 -12.70 -12.39 -10.59
CA ILE A 224 -11.55 -12.16 -11.49
C ILE A 224 -10.95 -10.78 -11.35
N ALA A 225 -11.65 -9.87 -10.67
CA ALA A 225 -11.23 -8.51 -10.43
C ALA A 225 -11.30 -8.19 -8.94
N PHE A 226 -10.38 -7.37 -8.48
CA PHE A 226 -10.44 -6.75 -7.17
C PHE A 226 -10.06 -5.29 -7.33
N ASP A 227 -10.59 -4.42 -6.47
CA ASP A 227 -10.21 -3.01 -6.43
C ASP A 227 -9.05 -2.84 -5.42
N PRO A 228 -7.83 -2.54 -5.88
CA PRO A 228 -6.67 -2.54 -4.98
C PRO A 228 -6.29 -1.17 -4.43
N ASN A 229 -7.04 -0.11 -4.66
CA ASN A 229 -6.80 1.32 -4.51
C ASN A 229 -6.28 2.00 -5.78
N GLY A 230 -6.95 1.75 -6.89
CA GLY A 230 -6.93 2.52 -8.14
C GLY A 230 -5.65 3.24 -8.56
N MET A 231 -4.51 2.56 -8.98
CA MET A 231 -3.36 3.30 -9.53
C MET A 231 -2.63 2.55 -10.67
N GLU A 232 -2.85 2.89 -11.93
CA GLU A 232 -2.11 2.36 -13.11
C GLU A 232 -1.32 3.48 -13.82
N THR A 233 -0.23 3.12 -14.53
CA THR A 233 0.55 4.09 -15.33
C THR A 233 0.01 4.20 -16.74
N HIS A 234 -0.34 5.41 -17.18
CA HIS A 234 -0.83 5.72 -18.51
C HIS A 234 0.26 6.36 -19.36
N VAL A 235 0.48 5.87 -20.56
CA VAL A 235 1.45 6.42 -21.51
C VAL A 235 0.85 6.60 -22.90
N VAL A 236 1.43 7.51 -23.69
CA VAL A 236 1.21 7.61 -25.13
C VAL A 236 2.49 7.22 -25.87
N SER A 237 2.34 6.58 -27.02
CA SER A 237 3.47 6.21 -27.87
C SER A 237 3.99 7.43 -28.63
N ASN A 238 5.30 7.57 -28.68
CA ASN A 238 6.00 8.57 -29.49
C ASN A 238 6.48 7.96 -30.80
N SER A 239 6.69 8.79 -31.82
CA SER A 239 7.12 8.35 -33.16
C SER A 239 8.52 7.70 -33.17
N ASN A 240 9.33 7.95 -32.15
CA ASN A 240 10.69 7.41 -32.01
C ASN A 240 10.78 6.09 -31.20
N GLY A 241 9.65 5.42 -30.94
CA GLY A 241 9.60 4.17 -30.18
C GLY A 241 9.65 4.33 -28.65
N THR A 242 9.70 5.55 -28.15
CA THR A 242 9.58 5.84 -26.71
C THR A 242 8.12 6.08 -26.32
N TYR A 243 7.87 6.21 -25.00
CA TYR A 243 6.54 6.49 -24.49
C TYR A 243 6.59 7.68 -23.52
N THR A 244 5.61 8.56 -23.59
CA THR A 244 5.44 9.67 -22.66
C THR A 244 4.42 9.31 -21.60
N VAL A 245 4.76 9.38 -20.33
CA VAL A 245 3.82 9.26 -19.21
C VAL A 245 2.87 10.46 -19.25
N ILE A 246 1.56 10.19 -19.35
CA ILE A 246 0.52 11.24 -19.42
C ILE A 246 -0.33 11.27 -18.14
N GLY A 247 -0.17 10.29 -17.27
CA GLY A 247 -0.93 10.16 -16.04
C GLY A 247 -0.88 8.73 -15.52
N GLY A 248 -1.82 8.41 -14.69
CA GLY A 248 -1.97 7.08 -14.12
C GLY A 248 -3.07 7.07 -13.09
N ILE A 249 -3.39 5.89 -12.64
CA ILE A 249 -4.30 5.66 -11.54
C ILE A 249 -3.50 4.96 -10.46
N LEU A 250 -3.53 5.50 -9.22
CA LEU A 250 -2.73 4.97 -8.13
C LEU A 250 -3.34 3.63 -7.62
N ASN A 251 -3.01 2.47 -8.26
CA ASN A 251 -3.49 1.12 -7.92
C ASN A 251 -2.34 0.10 -7.78
N LYS A 252 -2.62 -1.14 -7.39
CA LYS A 252 -1.61 -2.21 -7.38
C LYS A 252 -1.28 -2.73 -8.79
N ASP A 253 -1.94 -2.22 -9.82
CA ASP A 253 -1.64 -2.58 -11.19
C ASP A 253 -0.32 -1.92 -11.63
N ARG A 254 0.70 -2.72 -11.78
CA ARG A 254 2.02 -2.28 -12.24
C ARG A 254 2.14 -2.22 -13.76
N ASN A 255 1.07 -2.53 -14.49
CA ASN A 255 1.09 -2.44 -15.95
C ASN A 255 1.23 -0.99 -16.42
N ILE A 256 1.96 -0.83 -17.51
CA ILE A 256 2.08 0.43 -18.23
C ILE A 256 1.19 0.32 -19.47
N TYR A 257 0.08 1.05 -19.51
CA TYR A 257 -0.87 1.00 -20.60
C TYR A 257 -0.66 2.13 -21.60
N VAL A 258 -0.62 1.78 -22.89
CA VAL A 258 -0.61 2.76 -23.97
C VAL A 258 -2.02 3.28 -24.19
N TYR A 259 -2.18 4.59 -24.15
CA TYR A 259 -3.44 5.26 -24.46
C TYR A 259 -3.36 5.87 -25.85
N VAL A 260 -4.42 5.69 -26.63
CA VAL A 260 -4.56 6.20 -28.00
C VAL A 260 -5.74 7.16 -28.03
N GLN A 261 -5.59 8.30 -28.67
CA GLN A 261 -6.72 9.22 -28.86
C GLN A 261 -7.68 8.70 -29.93
N ASP A 262 -8.96 8.71 -29.62
CA ASP A 262 -10.02 8.47 -30.60
C ASP A 262 -10.26 9.70 -31.50
N LYS A 263 -11.22 9.57 -32.44
CA LYS A 263 -11.57 10.66 -33.40
C LYS A 263 -12.08 11.93 -32.70
N ASN A 264 -12.52 11.83 -31.44
CA ASN A 264 -13.05 12.92 -30.63
C ASN A 264 -12.01 13.50 -29.67
N GLY A 265 -10.76 12.99 -29.69
CA GLY A 265 -9.69 13.42 -28.82
C GLY A 265 -9.68 12.74 -27.43
N ASN A 266 -10.57 11.78 -27.19
CA ASN A 266 -10.61 11.05 -25.92
C ASN A 266 -9.51 9.98 -25.89
N TYR A 267 -8.88 9.78 -24.74
CA TYR A 267 -7.89 8.73 -24.54
C TYR A 267 -8.57 7.39 -24.27
N ILE A 268 -8.29 6.40 -25.14
CA ILE A 268 -8.77 5.01 -25.00
C ILE A 268 -7.59 4.13 -24.53
N LYS A 269 -7.82 3.33 -23.53
CA LYS A 269 -6.86 2.36 -22.99
C LYS A 269 -6.55 1.29 -24.04
N GLY A 270 -5.25 1.14 -24.34
CA GLY A 270 -4.73 0.15 -25.26
C GLY A 270 -3.96 -0.97 -24.55
N LYS A 271 -3.00 -1.57 -25.25
CA LYS A 271 -2.20 -2.68 -24.74
C LYS A 271 -1.22 -2.25 -23.66
N SER A 272 -0.90 -3.15 -22.72
CA SER A 272 0.26 -2.98 -21.82
C SER A 272 1.56 -3.21 -22.59
N ILE A 273 2.57 -2.36 -22.32
CA ILE A 273 3.94 -2.51 -22.84
C ILE A 273 4.87 -3.21 -21.86
N GLY A 274 4.42 -3.44 -20.63
CA GLY A 274 5.19 -4.07 -19.57
C GLY A 274 4.67 -3.67 -18.20
N ILE A 275 5.46 -3.97 -17.18
CA ILE A 275 5.13 -3.67 -15.79
C ILE A 275 6.21 -2.78 -15.15
N THR A 276 5.84 -2.04 -14.10
CA THR A 276 6.78 -1.25 -13.30
C THR A 276 7.27 -2.01 -12.07
N THR A 277 8.40 -1.59 -11.50
CA THR A 277 8.89 -2.09 -10.20
C THR A 277 7.98 -1.69 -9.04
N SER A 278 7.42 -0.49 -9.12
CA SER A 278 6.44 0.05 -8.19
C SER A 278 5.34 0.76 -8.97
N THR A 279 4.11 0.68 -8.51
CA THR A 279 2.97 1.40 -9.08
C THR A 279 3.18 2.92 -9.09
N THR A 280 4.06 3.42 -8.23
CA THR A 280 4.40 4.83 -8.10
C THR A 280 5.73 5.23 -8.76
N SER A 281 6.29 4.36 -9.64
CA SER A 281 7.59 4.62 -10.28
C SER A 281 7.66 5.96 -11.02
N PHE A 282 6.55 6.43 -11.57
CA PHE A 282 6.46 7.69 -12.32
C PHE A 282 5.62 8.76 -11.62
N TYR A 283 5.25 8.52 -10.36
CA TYR A 283 4.46 9.43 -9.54
C TYR A 283 5.34 10.19 -8.55
N ASN A 284 5.25 11.50 -8.57
CA ASN A 284 5.90 12.38 -7.61
C ASN A 284 5.00 12.59 -6.41
N SER A 285 5.28 11.88 -5.32
CA SER A 285 4.48 11.94 -4.09
C SER A 285 4.62 13.26 -3.34
N GLU A 286 5.70 14.01 -3.55
CA GLU A 286 5.91 15.32 -2.93
C GLU A 286 5.02 16.40 -3.56
N GLU A 287 4.85 16.33 -4.89
CA GLU A 287 4.01 17.26 -5.64
C GLU A 287 2.61 16.73 -5.91
N GLY A 288 2.31 15.49 -5.52
CA GLY A 288 1.00 14.87 -5.71
C GLY A 288 0.60 14.67 -7.17
N LYS A 289 1.56 14.49 -8.09
CA LYS A 289 1.29 14.42 -9.53
C LYS A 289 2.08 13.34 -10.26
N TRP A 290 1.57 12.93 -11.42
CA TRP A 290 2.33 12.11 -12.37
C TRP A 290 3.33 12.98 -13.15
N GLU A 291 4.57 12.53 -13.21
CA GLU A 291 5.60 13.24 -13.98
C GLU A 291 5.52 12.87 -15.45
N ARG A 292 5.58 13.87 -16.31
CA ARG A 292 5.64 13.68 -17.77
C ARG A 292 7.02 13.18 -18.20
N ALA A 293 7.35 11.98 -17.75
CA ALA A 293 8.63 11.34 -18.03
C ALA A 293 8.60 10.59 -19.36
N ILE A 294 9.76 10.43 -19.97
CA ILE A 294 9.93 9.57 -21.15
C ILE A 294 10.36 8.19 -20.66
N ILE A 295 9.66 7.15 -21.11
CA ILE A 295 10.05 5.75 -20.97
C ILE A 295 10.69 5.30 -22.28
N ASP A 296 11.95 4.91 -22.22
CA ASP A 296 12.70 4.39 -23.36
C ASP A 296 12.96 2.88 -23.17
N PRO A 297 12.28 2.01 -23.93
CA PRO A 297 12.49 0.56 -23.86
C PRO A 297 13.88 0.12 -24.33
N SER A 298 14.60 0.96 -25.07
CA SER A 298 15.96 0.65 -25.55
C SER A 298 17.06 1.08 -24.57
N ASP A 299 16.74 1.90 -23.57
CA ASP A 299 17.68 2.34 -22.55
C ASP A 299 17.95 1.22 -21.52
N ASN A 300 19.17 0.69 -21.56
CA ASN A 300 19.66 -0.35 -20.63
C ASN A 300 20.53 0.22 -19.50
N SER A 301 20.72 1.53 -19.39
CA SER A 301 21.63 2.14 -18.43
C SER A 301 21.30 1.80 -16.98
N GLY A 302 20.01 1.67 -16.64
CA GLY A 302 19.56 1.25 -15.31
C GLY A 302 19.91 -0.20 -14.99
N ARG A 303 19.74 -1.11 -15.93
CA ARG A 303 20.14 -2.52 -15.78
C ARG A 303 21.65 -2.65 -15.61
N GLU A 304 22.42 -1.95 -16.42
CA GLU A 304 23.88 -1.93 -16.34
C GLU A 304 24.36 -1.40 -14.99
N PHE A 305 23.74 -0.31 -14.52
CA PHE A 305 24.05 0.25 -13.21
C PHE A 305 23.74 -0.73 -12.07
N LEU A 306 22.55 -1.34 -12.03
CA LEU A 306 22.20 -2.32 -11.00
C LEU A 306 23.12 -3.53 -11.05
N ASN A 307 23.46 -4.05 -12.25
CA ASN A 307 24.40 -5.16 -12.40
C ASN A 307 25.80 -4.79 -11.88
N LYS A 308 26.27 -3.57 -12.13
CA LYS A 308 27.53 -3.07 -11.58
C LYS A 308 27.51 -3.05 -10.04
N ILE A 309 26.40 -2.60 -9.43
CA ILE A 309 26.23 -2.61 -7.97
C ILE A 309 26.21 -4.04 -7.43
N VAL A 310 25.48 -4.95 -8.09
CA VAL A 310 25.40 -6.36 -7.70
C VAL A 310 26.76 -7.04 -7.75
N SER A 311 27.55 -6.81 -8.79
CA SER A 311 28.87 -7.46 -9.00
C SER A 311 30.01 -6.78 -8.24
N SER A 312 29.84 -5.57 -7.71
CA SER A 312 30.89 -4.84 -6.99
C SER A 312 31.01 -5.30 -5.53
N ASP A 313 32.19 -5.22 -4.95
CA ASP A 313 32.43 -5.42 -3.50
C ASP A 313 32.30 -4.11 -2.72
N ILE A 314 31.37 -3.25 -3.15
CA ILE A 314 31.17 -1.95 -2.56
C ILE A 314 30.69 -2.06 -1.10
N THR A 315 31.38 -1.36 -0.21
CA THR A 315 30.96 -1.20 1.16
C THR A 315 29.80 -0.21 1.26
N LEU A 316 29.03 -0.27 2.35
CA LEU A 316 27.95 0.69 2.57
C LEU A 316 28.50 2.13 2.63
N ASP A 317 29.65 2.32 3.25
CA ASP A 317 30.28 3.64 3.42
C ASP A 317 30.70 4.24 2.08
N ASP A 318 31.37 3.44 1.22
CA ASP A 318 31.74 3.86 -0.13
C ASP A 318 30.51 4.16 -0.99
N TYR A 319 29.43 3.39 -0.80
CA TYR A 319 28.19 3.63 -1.52
C TYR A 319 27.55 4.96 -1.10
N ILE A 320 27.42 5.20 0.21
CA ILE A 320 26.83 6.44 0.74
C ILE A 320 27.57 7.67 0.21
N ASP A 321 28.91 7.64 0.18
CA ASP A 321 29.71 8.75 -0.34
C ASP A 321 29.49 8.97 -1.85
N LYS A 322 29.38 7.88 -2.63
CA LYS A 322 29.17 7.95 -4.08
C LYS A 322 27.72 8.18 -4.51
N ALA A 323 26.76 7.93 -3.62
CA ALA A 323 25.31 8.11 -3.89
C ALA A 323 24.78 9.49 -3.50
N ARG A 324 25.64 10.39 -2.97
CA ARG A 324 25.26 11.78 -2.69
C ARG A 324 24.84 12.51 -3.95
N ASN A 325 24.07 13.60 -3.77
CA ASN A 325 23.63 14.44 -4.87
C ASN A 325 24.80 14.84 -5.79
N ASP A 326 24.60 14.63 -7.09
CA ASP A 326 25.58 14.92 -8.14
C ASP A 326 26.86 14.04 -8.14
N HIS A 327 26.91 12.99 -7.32
CA HIS A 327 28.00 12.02 -7.30
C HIS A 327 27.76 10.85 -8.26
N PRO A 328 28.78 10.00 -8.56
CA PRO A 328 28.70 8.95 -9.58
C PRO A 328 27.56 7.94 -9.44
N TYR A 329 27.03 7.72 -8.23
CA TYR A 329 25.95 6.77 -7.98
C TYR A 329 24.60 7.44 -7.71
N ASP A 330 24.51 8.77 -7.85
CA ASP A 330 23.23 9.47 -7.92
C ASP A 330 22.58 9.25 -9.30
N PHE A 331 22.05 8.04 -9.50
CA PHE A 331 21.49 7.63 -10.78
C PHE A 331 20.33 8.51 -11.25
N LYS A 332 19.67 9.23 -10.34
CA LYS A 332 18.59 10.15 -10.68
C LYS A 332 19.01 11.23 -11.68
N VAL A 333 20.21 11.77 -11.51
CA VAL A 333 20.74 12.86 -12.36
C VAL A 333 21.94 12.46 -13.20
N THR A 334 22.44 11.23 -13.07
CA THR A 334 23.57 10.69 -13.84
C THR A 334 23.12 9.49 -14.68
N ASN A 335 23.91 9.10 -15.66
CA ASN A 335 23.76 7.83 -16.38
C ASN A 335 24.77 6.81 -15.87
N GLY A 336 24.53 6.27 -14.66
CA GLY A 336 25.44 5.29 -14.07
C GLY A 336 26.83 5.82 -13.76
N GLY A 337 26.95 7.09 -13.41
CA GLY A 337 28.19 7.74 -13.01
C GLY A 337 28.97 8.42 -14.13
N LYS A 338 28.40 8.56 -15.32
CA LYS A 338 29.11 9.15 -16.47
C LYS A 338 29.17 10.68 -16.42
N SER A 339 28.07 11.36 -16.08
CA SER A 339 28.00 12.81 -15.93
C SER A 339 26.63 13.22 -15.37
N VAL A 340 26.56 14.41 -14.78
CA VAL A 340 25.29 15.03 -14.44
C VAL A 340 24.60 15.51 -15.71
N VAL A 341 23.41 14.98 -15.99
CA VAL A 341 22.69 15.27 -17.24
C VAL A 341 21.64 16.33 -17.02
N SER A 342 20.75 16.16 -16.03
CA SER A 342 19.65 17.09 -15.74
C SER A 342 19.04 16.82 -14.37
N LYS A 343 18.65 17.92 -13.69
CA LYS A 343 17.87 17.87 -12.42
C LYS A 343 16.38 18.10 -12.66
N ARG A 344 15.92 18.20 -13.91
CA ARG A 344 14.50 18.35 -14.21
C ARG A 344 13.74 17.13 -13.71
N SER A 345 12.58 17.35 -13.12
CA SER A 345 11.72 16.30 -12.58
C SER A 345 11.44 15.21 -13.63
N SER A 346 11.07 15.58 -14.86
CA SER A 346 10.86 14.63 -15.95
C SER A 346 12.08 13.76 -16.28
N TYR A 347 13.30 14.23 -16.07
CA TYR A 347 14.52 13.45 -16.26
C TYR A 347 14.80 12.52 -15.07
N VAL A 348 14.59 12.97 -13.84
CA VAL A 348 14.71 12.16 -12.62
C VAL A 348 13.76 10.95 -12.67
N TYR A 349 12.61 11.11 -13.30
CA TYR A 349 11.61 10.06 -13.49
C TYR A 349 11.70 9.35 -14.85
N ARG A 350 12.72 9.60 -15.70
CA ARG A 350 12.89 8.86 -16.96
C ARG A 350 12.83 7.35 -16.72
N GLY A 351 12.13 6.65 -17.61
CA GLY A 351 11.86 5.22 -17.49
C GLY A 351 12.72 4.39 -18.42
N MET A 352 13.15 3.22 -17.96
CA MET A 352 13.96 2.28 -18.73
C MET A 352 13.72 0.85 -18.31
N VAL A 353 14.14 -0.10 -19.14
CA VAL A 353 14.02 -1.55 -18.84
C VAL A 353 15.14 -1.97 -17.91
N ILE A 354 14.78 -2.57 -16.77
CA ILE A 354 15.74 -3.14 -15.81
C ILE A 354 15.74 -4.68 -15.78
N GLY A 355 14.75 -5.32 -16.38
CA GLY A 355 14.60 -6.79 -16.34
C GLY A 355 13.36 -7.28 -17.07
N GLY A 356 12.87 -8.44 -16.63
CA GLY A 356 11.70 -9.11 -17.19
C GLY A 356 12.08 -10.17 -18.23
N LYS A 357 11.56 -11.39 -18.06
CA LYS A 357 11.85 -12.52 -18.93
C LYS A 357 10.88 -12.60 -20.10
N ASN A 358 9.59 -12.50 -19.82
CA ASN A 358 8.50 -12.55 -20.80
C ASN A 358 7.72 -11.23 -20.91
N THR A 359 7.76 -10.42 -19.87
CA THR A 359 7.13 -9.10 -19.78
C THR A 359 8.19 -8.10 -19.37
N PRO A 360 8.46 -7.04 -20.15
CA PRO A 360 9.45 -6.04 -19.77
C PRO A 360 9.15 -5.44 -18.41
N LEU A 361 10.19 -5.35 -17.56
CA LEU A 361 10.14 -4.71 -16.26
C LEU A 361 10.80 -3.35 -16.37
N PHE A 362 10.00 -2.30 -16.20
CA PHE A 362 10.44 -0.91 -16.25
C PHE A 362 10.63 -0.34 -14.85
N SER A 363 11.49 0.66 -14.74
CA SER A 363 11.63 1.46 -13.54
C SER A 363 12.02 2.89 -13.88
N SER A 364 11.69 3.84 -13.01
CA SER A 364 12.20 5.20 -13.12
C SER A 364 13.65 5.29 -12.64
N ALA A 365 14.40 6.28 -13.13
CA ALA A 365 15.76 6.52 -12.68
C ALA A 365 15.84 6.81 -11.18
N ARG A 366 14.83 7.48 -10.61
CA ARG A 366 14.67 7.66 -9.16
C ARG A 366 14.66 6.32 -8.42
N ASP A 367 13.80 5.41 -8.87
CA ASP A 367 13.62 4.12 -8.20
C ASP A 367 14.86 3.23 -8.37
N ILE A 368 15.55 3.31 -9.52
CA ILE A 368 16.80 2.57 -9.76
C ILE A 368 17.88 2.99 -8.76
N GLY A 369 18.03 4.29 -8.49
CA GLY A 369 18.96 4.79 -7.47
C GLY A 369 18.60 4.26 -6.07
N ASN A 370 17.32 4.25 -5.73
CA ASN A 370 16.83 3.75 -4.44
C ASN A 370 16.98 2.22 -4.33
N MET A 371 16.71 1.47 -5.41
CA MET A 371 16.98 0.03 -5.45
C MET A 371 18.45 -0.31 -5.20
N ALA A 372 19.37 0.48 -5.76
CA ALA A 372 20.79 0.28 -5.54
C ALA A 372 21.18 0.43 -4.06
N ALA A 373 20.58 1.40 -3.34
CA ALA A 373 20.76 1.55 -1.90
C ALA A 373 20.31 0.29 -1.13
N GLY A 374 19.13 -0.24 -1.47
CA GLY A 374 18.61 -1.47 -0.89
C GLY A 374 19.51 -2.69 -1.17
N ILE A 375 19.99 -2.84 -2.41
CA ILE A 375 20.92 -3.92 -2.80
C ILE A 375 22.21 -3.86 -1.97
N VAL A 376 22.81 -2.68 -1.82
CA VAL A 376 24.04 -2.51 -1.05
C VAL A 376 23.82 -2.82 0.42
N ALA A 377 22.71 -2.39 1.01
CA ALA A 377 22.37 -2.73 2.38
C ALA A 377 22.27 -4.25 2.57
N ALA A 378 21.58 -4.96 1.67
CA ALA A 378 21.46 -6.41 1.73
C ALA A 378 22.81 -7.13 1.54
N LYS A 379 23.65 -6.69 0.59
CA LYS A 379 25.01 -7.22 0.37
C LYS A 379 25.90 -7.07 1.60
N ASN A 380 25.74 -6.00 2.34
CA ASN A 380 26.48 -5.77 3.58
C ASN A 380 25.82 -6.43 4.82
N GLY A 381 24.86 -7.33 4.61
CA GLY A 381 24.20 -8.10 5.66
C GLY A 381 23.29 -7.30 6.57
N ILE A 382 22.84 -6.11 6.15
CA ILE A 382 22.03 -5.23 6.97
C ILE A 382 20.55 -5.68 6.88
N PRO A 383 19.92 -6.05 8.00
CA PRO A 383 18.49 -6.37 8.03
C PRO A 383 17.64 -5.19 7.54
N TRP A 384 16.51 -5.48 6.89
CA TRP A 384 15.65 -4.44 6.33
C TRP A 384 15.27 -3.35 7.33
N SER A 385 14.90 -3.72 8.55
CA SER A 385 14.53 -2.75 9.60
C SER A 385 15.65 -1.76 9.92
N ALA A 386 16.89 -2.24 9.98
CA ALA A 386 18.05 -1.38 10.23
C ALA A 386 18.40 -0.52 8.99
N ALA A 387 18.32 -1.10 7.79
CA ALA A 387 18.50 -0.36 6.54
C ALA A 387 17.48 0.76 6.42
N ARG A 388 16.21 0.46 6.71
CA ARG A 388 15.11 1.44 6.69
C ARG A 388 15.36 2.60 7.64
N ALA A 389 15.74 2.33 8.88
CA ALA A 389 16.07 3.37 9.86
C ALA A 389 17.25 4.26 9.41
N ALA A 390 18.24 3.65 8.74
CA ALA A 390 19.38 4.38 8.20
C ALA A 390 18.99 5.28 7.02
N PHE A 391 18.12 4.81 6.12
CA PHE A 391 17.63 5.60 4.99
C PHE A 391 16.79 6.78 5.46
N ASP A 392 15.86 6.57 6.41
CA ASP A 392 15.07 7.65 7.01
C ASP A 392 15.95 8.69 7.70
N ALA A 393 16.97 8.25 8.47
CA ALA A 393 17.91 9.13 9.13
C ALA A 393 18.75 9.96 8.14
N TYR A 394 19.16 9.36 7.01
CA TYR A 394 19.90 10.06 5.97
C TYR A 394 19.05 11.12 5.26
N GLN A 395 17.78 10.84 4.98
CA GLN A 395 16.87 11.81 4.35
C GLN A 395 16.48 12.95 5.29
N SER A 396 16.37 12.66 6.59
CA SER A 396 16.05 13.67 7.62
C SER A 396 17.13 14.76 7.78
N ARG A 397 18.25 14.64 7.06
CA ARG A 397 19.35 15.62 7.04
C ARG A 397 18.94 17.02 6.56
N ASN A 398 17.88 17.10 5.77
CA ASN A 398 17.39 18.36 5.18
C ASN A 398 16.06 18.85 5.83
N GLY A 399 15.74 18.38 7.04
CA GLY A 399 14.48 18.58 7.75
C GLY A 399 13.79 17.23 7.98
N LEU A 400 13.08 17.08 9.09
CA LEU A 400 12.36 15.87 9.46
C LEU A 400 11.33 15.46 8.36
N GLN A 401 11.80 14.81 7.31
CA GLN A 401 10.95 14.23 6.25
C GLN A 401 11.12 12.72 6.23
N ILE A 402 10.04 12.02 6.52
CA ILE A 402 9.96 10.58 6.29
C ILE A 402 9.89 10.35 4.78
N GLU A 403 10.74 9.45 4.27
CA GLU A 403 10.72 9.12 2.84
C GLU A 403 9.34 8.66 2.36
N GLY A 404 8.95 9.14 1.19
CA GLY A 404 7.69 8.76 0.55
C GLY A 404 7.61 7.25 0.28
N ILE A 405 6.40 6.74 0.22
CA ILE A 405 6.10 5.30 0.01
C ILE A 405 6.78 4.74 -1.25
N SER A 406 6.91 5.55 -2.30
CA SER A 406 7.56 5.19 -3.56
C SER A 406 9.04 4.87 -3.37
N THR A 407 9.76 5.70 -2.63
CA THR A 407 11.19 5.52 -2.32
C THR A 407 11.39 4.24 -1.52
N ARG A 408 10.60 4.05 -0.45
CA ARG A 408 10.65 2.85 0.40
C ARG A 408 10.38 1.57 -0.37
N ASN A 409 9.43 1.58 -1.29
CA ASN A 409 9.11 0.41 -2.12
C ASN A 409 10.26 0.03 -3.05
N ALA A 410 10.93 1.01 -3.64
CA ALA A 410 12.07 0.78 -4.52
C ALA A 410 13.28 0.23 -3.75
N GLU A 411 13.60 0.79 -2.59
CA GLU A 411 14.67 0.31 -1.70
C GLU A 411 14.41 -1.12 -1.23
N TYR A 412 13.18 -1.41 -0.79
CA TYR A 412 12.78 -2.76 -0.38
C TYR A 412 12.87 -3.75 -1.54
N TYR A 413 12.46 -3.35 -2.74
CA TYR A 413 12.58 -4.20 -3.92
C TYR A 413 14.04 -4.60 -4.14
N GLY A 414 14.95 -3.64 -4.16
CA GLY A 414 16.38 -3.90 -4.32
C GLY A 414 16.95 -4.79 -3.21
N TRP A 415 16.64 -4.49 -1.96
CA TRP A 415 17.06 -5.27 -0.80
C TRP A 415 16.55 -6.72 -0.87
N SER A 416 15.27 -6.92 -1.17
CA SER A 416 14.64 -8.24 -1.20
C SER A 416 15.19 -9.15 -2.29
N GLN A 417 15.58 -8.60 -3.45
CA GLN A 417 16.18 -9.37 -4.53
C GLN A 417 17.56 -9.94 -4.11
N MET A 418 18.36 -9.16 -3.40
CA MET A 418 19.68 -9.61 -2.94
C MET A 418 19.62 -10.52 -1.72
N TYR A 419 18.76 -10.22 -0.74
CA TYR A 419 18.65 -10.99 0.50
C TYR A 419 18.21 -12.44 0.25
N ARG A 420 17.34 -12.67 -0.75
CA ARG A 420 16.92 -14.01 -1.17
C ARG A 420 18.06 -14.85 -1.75
N HIS A 421 19.07 -14.21 -2.36
CA HIS A 421 20.22 -14.89 -2.97
C HIS A 421 21.37 -15.11 -1.99
N SER A 422 21.48 -14.31 -0.92
CA SER A 422 22.58 -14.40 0.05
C SER A 422 22.34 -15.41 1.18
N ASN A 423 21.09 -15.79 1.45
CA ASN A 423 20.75 -16.70 2.55
C ASN A 423 21.11 -18.17 2.32
N SER A 424 21.80 -18.51 1.23
CA SER A 424 22.32 -19.87 0.98
C SER A 424 23.72 -20.12 1.55
N GLY A 425 24.31 -19.22 2.35
CA GLY A 425 25.66 -19.47 2.88
C GLY A 425 26.38 -18.39 3.69
N TYR A 426 25.72 -17.37 4.21
CA TYR A 426 26.43 -16.35 5.00
C TYR A 426 26.24 -16.56 6.51
N GLU A 427 27.34 -16.89 7.20
CA GLU A 427 27.39 -16.99 8.66
C GLU A 427 27.24 -15.61 9.34
N ALA A 428 26.48 -15.60 10.44
CA ALA A 428 26.12 -14.43 11.25
C ALA A 428 27.29 -13.67 11.94
N THR A 429 28.55 -14.02 11.65
CA THR A 429 29.72 -13.51 12.37
C THR A 429 30.13 -12.07 12.00
N ASN A 430 29.82 -11.59 10.80
CA ASN A 430 30.15 -10.22 10.37
C ASN A 430 29.03 -9.19 10.67
N LEU A 431 27.84 -9.62 11.09
CA LEU A 431 26.67 -8.78 11.29
C LEU A 431 26.89 -7.75 12.42
N LYS A 432 27.55 -8.15 13.51
CA LYS A 432 27.77 -7.27 14.69
C LYS A 432 28.70 -6.09 14.42
N GLY A 433 29.66 -6.23 13.51
CA GLY A 433 30.58 -5.14 13.13
C GLY A 433 29.91 -4.05 12.29
N SER A 434 29.21 -4.48 11.24
CA SER A 434 28.53 -3.55 10.30
C SER A 434 27.38 -2.79 10.93
N ILE A 435 26.57 -3.46 11.76
CA ILE A 435 25.47 -2.82 12.49
C ILE A 435 26.01 -1.83 13.53
N LYS A 436 27.08 -2.19 14.28
CA LYS A 436 27.70 -1.30 15.24
C LYS A 436 28.31 -0.05 14.59
N SER A 437 28.93 -0.18 13.43
CA SER A 437 29.49 0.96 12.70
C SER A 437 28.39 1.87 12.15
N LEU A 438 27.31 1.31 11.64
CA LEU A 438 26.15 2.03 11.16
C LEU A 438 25.46 2.83 12.30
N PHE A 439 25.16 2.17 13.43
CA PHE A 439 24.55 2.87 14.58
C PHE A 439 25.51 3.89 15.20
N ARG A 440 26.82 3.66 15.24
CA ARG A 440 27.79 4.62 15.72
C ARG A 440 27.88 5.86 14.81
N ARG A 441 27.72 5.70 13.49
CA ARG A 441 27.66 6.83 12.55
C ARG A 441 26.36 7.59 12.65
N ILE A 442 25.21 6.90 12.75
CA ILE A 442 23.91 7.53 12.99
C ILE A 442 23.96 8.29 14.33
N TYR A 443 24.51 7.69 15.37
CA TYR A 443 24.65 8.33 16.70
C TYR A 443 25.58 9.56 16.67
N ASN A 444 26.78 9.43 16.11
CA ASN A 444 27.71 10.55 15.96
C ASN A 444 27.16 11.64 15.04
N TYR A 445 26.32 11.27 14.09
CA TYR A 445 25.68 12.17 13.18
C TYR A 445 24.56 12.98 13.88
N VAL A 446 23.74 12.32 14.69
CA VAL A 446 22.70 12.96 15.51
C VAL A 446 23.33 13.88 16.57
N LEU A 447 24.42 13.45 17.21
CA LEU A 447 25.14 14.29 18.19
C LEU A 447 25.78 15.55 17.57
N ASN A 448 26.13 15.53 16.29
CA ASN A 448 26.67 16.72 15.60
C ASN A 448 25.57 17.64 15.06
N MET A 449 24.30 17.34 15.30
CA MET A 449 23.14 18.18 14.97
C MET A 449 22.69 19.08 16.14
N PHE A 450 23.17 18.82 17.33
CA PHE A 450 22.94 19.61 18.56
C PHE A 450 24.26 20.24 19.02
#